data_56652a4af4577d7ceab850253187cc5e
#
_entry.id   56652a4af4577d7ceab850253187cc5e
#
_cell.length_a   1.000
_cell.length_b   1.000
_cell.length_c   1.000
_cell.angle_alpha   90.00
_cell.angle_beta   90.00
_cell.angle_gamma   90.00
#
_symmetry.space_group_name_H-M   'P 1'
#
loop_
_entity.id
_entity.type
_entity.pdbx_description
1 polymer ?
#
loop_
_entity_poly.entity_id
_entity_poly.type
_entity_poly.pdbx_seq_one_letter_code
_entity_poly.pdbx_strand_id
1 'polypeptide(L)'
;EEGLVDTPIMEQTLHQLLDPYMGRINALVLGCTHFPFASHAMERMLGPKVAVLDGGDGTARETLHRLEKANLLEHGTGEVIVENSLGTEEILTRSRRMLGLTD
;
A
#
# COMPACT_ATOMS: atom_id res chain seq x y z
N GLU A 1 2.65 11.41 -0.70
CA GLU A 1 1.68 11.51 0.40
C GLU A 1 0.54 12.51 0.15
N GLU A 2 0.40 13.03 -1.06
CA GLU A 2 -0.65 13.98 -1.41
C GLU A 2 -1.99 13.32 -1.74
N GLY A 3 -2.10 12.00 -1.56
CA GLY A 3 -3.30 11.24 -1.88
C GLY A 3 -3.55 11.04 -3.37
N LEU A 4 -2.53 11.25 -4.18
CA LEU A 4 -2.61 11.15 -5.64
C LEU A 4 -2.29 9.71 -6.08
N VAL A 5 -3.27 8.82 -5.95
CA VAL A 5 -3.15 7.42 -6.36
C VAL A 5 -3.85 7.25 -7.71
N ASP A 6 -3.20 6.54 -8.65
CA ASP A 6 -3.71 6.27 -10.00
C ASP A 6 -4.07 7.53 -10.80
N THR A 7 -3.23 8.56 -10.70
CA THR A 7 -3.40 9.80 -11.46
C THR A 7 -2.26 9.95 -12.48
N PRO A 8 -2.42 10.81 -13.52
CA PRO A 8 -1.34 11.11 -14.44
C PRO A 8 -0.09 11.67 -13.74
N ILE A 9 -0.28 12.42 -12.65
CA ILE A 9 0.85 12.96 -11.86
C ILE A 9 1.61 11.81 -11.20
N MET A 10 0.90 10.82 -10.67
CA MET A 10 1.51 9.62 -10.08
C MET A 10 2.32 8.87 -11.13
N GLU A 11 1.76 8.64 -12.31
CA GLU A 11 2.46 7.96 -13.39
C GLU A 11 3.73 8.69 -13.82
N GLN A 12 3.65 10.00 -13.94
CA GLN A 12 4.81 10.83 -14.28
C GLN A 12 5.90 10.71 -13.21
N THR A 13 5.51 10.75 -11.93
CA THR A 13 6.46 10.60 -10.83
C THR A 13 7.11 9.22 -10.85
N LEU A 14 6.33 8.18 -11.09
CA LEU A 14 6.85 6.82 -11.19
C LEU A 14 7.81 6.65 -12.37
N HIS A 15 7.53 7.27 -13.51
CA HIS A 15 8.43 7.27 -14.65
C HIS A 15 9.78 7.91 -14.30
N GLN A 16 9.76 9.04 -13.60
CA GLN A 16 10.99 9.69 -13.16
C GLN A 16 11.85 8.79 -12.27
N LEU A 17 11.21 7.99 -11.42
CA LEU A 17 11.91 7.10 -10.49
C LEU A 17 12.35 5.79 -11.13
N LEU A 18 11.55 5.22 -12.01
CA LEU A 18 11.71 3.85 -12.49
C LEU A 18 12.32 3.73 -13.89
N ASP A 19 12.20 4.77 -14.75
CA ASP A 19 12.70 4.72 -16.11
C ASP A 19 14.17 4.28 -16.23
N PRO A 20 15.09 4.70 -15.34
CA PRO A 20 16.48 4.23 -15.41
C PRO A 20 16.66 2.74 -15.24
N TYR A 21 15.67 2.05 -14.67
CA TYR A 21 15.74 0.62 -14.36
C TYR A 21 14.88 -0.24 -15.29
N MET A 22 14.12 0.39 -16.19
CA MET A 22 13.22 -0.33 -17.11
C MET A 22 13.99 -1.33 -17.96
N GLY A 23 13.50 -2.58 -17.99
CA GLY A 23 14.13 -3.65 -18.72
C GLY A 23 15.40 -4.21 -18.06
N ARG A 24 15.77 -3.75 -16.89
CA ARG A 24 17.00 -4.11 -16.18
C ARG A 24 16.76 -4.84 -14.87
N ILE A 25 15.51 -4.96 -14.44
CA ILE A 25 15.16 -5.59 -13.17
C ILE A 25 14.08 -6.66 -13.37
N ASN A 26 14.06 -7.64 -12.50
CA ASN A 26 13.08 -8.72 -12.47
C ASN A 26 12.08 -8.56 -11.33
N ALA A 27 12.41 -7.74 -10.34
CA ALA A 27 11.55 -7.49 -9.20
C ALA A 27 11.76 -6.07 -8.67
N LEU A 28 10.69 -5.51 -8.13
CA LEU A 28 10.71 -4.25 -7.41
C LEU A 28 10.18 -4.51 -6.01
N VAL A 29 10.99 -4.25 -5.00
CA VAL A 29 10.59 -4.41 -3.58
C VAL A 29 10.24 -3.05 -3.01
N LEU A 30 9.02 -2.93 -2.49
CA LEU A 30 8.52 -1.70 -1.89
C LEU A 30 8.79 -1.72 -0.39
N GLY A 31 9.84 -1.02 0.02
CA GLY A 31 10.29 -0.96 1.41
C GLY A 31 9.64 0.15 2.24
N CYS A 32 8.48 0.64 1.83
CA CYS A 32 7.78 1.75 2.48
C CYS A 32 6.32 1.35 2.72
N THR A 33 5.68 1.95 3.71
CA THR A 33 4.27 1.68 4.01
C THR A 33 3.31 2.33 3.04
N HIS A 34 3.72 3.39 2.34
CA HIS A 34 2.85 4.14 1.43
C HIS A 34 2.95 3.69 -0.03
N PHE A 35 4.10 3.24 -0.48
CA PHE A 35 4.32 2.84 -1.88
C PHE A 35 3.42 1.68 -2.33
N PRO A 36 3.03 0.71 -1.47
CA PRO A 36 2.09 -0.34 -1.89
C PRO A 36 0.76 0.18 -2.42
N PHE A 37 0.32 1.37 -2.02
CA PHE A 37 -0.90 1.99 -2.56
C PHE A 37 -0.78 2.34 -4.04
N ALA A 38 0.43 2.46 -4.56
CA ALA A 38 0.70 2.70 -5.98
C ALA A 38 1.13 1.42 -6.72
N SER A 39 1.04 0.24 -6.11
CA SER A 39 1.54 -1.00 -6.67
C SER A 39 0.93 -1.34 -8.04
N HIS A 40 -0.37 -1.11 -8.22
CA HIS A 40 -1.03 -1.37 -9.50
C HIS A 40 -0.48 -0.50 -10.63
N ALA A 41 -0.21 0.78 -10.35
CA ALA A 41 0.40 1.68 -11.32
C ALA A 41 1.81 1.21 -11.69
N MET A 42 2.58 0.77 -10.70
CA MET A 42 3.93 0.24 -10.93
C MET A 42 3.90 -1.05 -11.74
N GLU A 43 2.96 -1.95 -11.44
CA GLU A 43 2.79 -3.20 -12.18
C GLU A 43 2.45 -2.94 -13.65
N ARG A 44 1.54 -2.00 -13.93
CA ARG A 44 1.20 -1.61 -15.30
C ARG A 44 2.40 -1.07 -16.04
N MET A 45 3.18 -0.24 -15.38
CA MET A 45 4.35 0.42 -15.98
C MET A 45 5.49 -0.56 -16.26
N LEU A 46 5.78 -1.45 -15.31
CA LEU A 46 6.91 -2.39 -15.40
C LEU A 46 6.58 -3.62 -16.25
N GLY A 47 5.31 -3.95 -16.41
CA GLY A 47 4.87 -5.08 -17.20
C GLY A 47 4.88 -6.41 -16.43
N PRO A 48 4.41 -7.50 -17.07
CA PRO A 48 4.19 -8.77 -16.39
C PRO A 48 5.46 -9.54 -16.02
N LYS A 49 6.62 -9.12 -16.53
CA LYS A 49 7.88 -9.81 -16.26
C LYS A 49 8.56 -9.32 -14.98
N VAL A 50 8.07 -8.24 -14.38
CA VAL A 50 8.64 -7.66 -13.17
C VAL A 50 7.66 -7.87 -12.02
N ALA A 51 8.11 -8.57 -10.98
CA ALA A 51 7.32 -8.76 -9.77
C ALA A 51 7.39 -7.52 -8.89
N VAL A 52 6.24 -7.02 -8.44
CA VAL A 52 6.18 -5.92 -7.46
C VAL A 52 5.81 -6.53 -6.12
N LEU A 53 6.71 -6.41 -5.16
CA LEU A 53 6.62 -7.10 -3.86
C LEU A 53 6.58 -6.08 -2.72
N ASP A 54 5.74 -6.33 -1.74
CA ASP A 54 5.72 -5.58 -0.49
C ASP A 54 5.50 -6.50 0.70
N GLY A 55 5.69 -5.97 1.91
CA GLY A 55 5.61 -6.76 3.13
C GLY A 55 4.23 -6.84 3.77
N GLY A 56 3.20 -6.23 3.17
CA GLY A 56 1.87 -6.11 3.80
C GLY A 56 1.24 -7.46 4.11
N ASP A 57 1.17 -8.31 3.12
CA ASP A 57 0.54 -9.63 3.23
C ASP A 57 1.28 -10.54 4.21
N GLY A 58 2.61 -10.58 4.11
CA GLY A 58 3.45 -11.36 5.01
C GLY A 58 3.35 -10.88 6.45
N THR A 59 3.32 -9.57 6.66
CA THR A 59 3.16 -8.97 7.99
C THR A 59 1.80 -9.33 8.60
N ALA A 60 0.74 -9.26 7.81
CA ALA A 60 -0.60 -9.63 8.28
C ALA A 60 -0.66 -11.10 8.68
N ARG A 61 -0.11 -11.99 7.86
CA ARG A 61 -0.07 -13.43 8.17
C ARG A 61 0.74 -13.74 9.41
N GLU A 62 1.90 -13.10 9.56
CA GLU A 62 2.74 -13.31 10.75
C GLU A 62 2.06 -12.77 12.01
N THR A 63 1.34 -11.65 11.91
CA THR A 63 0.56 -11.10 13.03
C THR A 63 -0.50 -12.09 13.48
N LEU A 64 -1.26 -12.65 12.53
CA LEU A 64 -2.27 -13.66 12.80
C LEU A 64 -1.65 -14.87 13.49
N HIS A 65 -0.54 -15.38 12.94
CA HIS A 65 0.17 -16.53 13.50
C HIS A 65 0.59 -16.31 14.95
N ARG A 66 1.15 -15.14 15.25
CA ARG A 66 1.58 -14.81 16.62
C ARG A 66 0.42 -14.68 17.59
N LEU A 67 -0.70 -14.10 17.13
CA LEU A 67 -1.90 -14.01 17.96
C LEU A 67 -2.48 -15.39 18.28
N GLU A 68 -2.55 -16.28 17.30
CA GLU A 68 -3.00 -17.66 17.50
C GLU A 68 -2.09 -18.40 18.47
N LYS A 69 -0.79 -18.27 18.30
CA LYS A 69 0.22 -18.95 19.13
C LYS A 69 0.18 -18.47 20.58
N ALA A 70 -0.09 -17.19 20.79
CA ALA A 70 -0.24 -16.60 22.12
C ALA A 70 -1.63 -16.77 22.72
N ASN A 71 -2.56 -17.39 22.00
CA ASN A 71 -3.95 -17.57 22.38
C ASN A 71 -4.67 -16.23 22.66
N LEU A 72 -4.34 -15.23 21.83
CA LEU A 72 -4.88 -13.87 21.93
C LEU A 72 -5.76 -13.50 20.73
N LEU A 73 -6.05 -14.46 19.84
CA LEU A 73 -6.89 -14.20 18.69
C LEU A 73 -8.34 -14.05 19.09
N GLU A 74 -8.93 -12.92 18.81
CA GLU A 74 -10.34 -12.62 19.06
C GLU A 74 -11.05 -12.25 17.77
N HIS A 75 -12.33 -12.58 17.71
CA HIS A 75 -13.19 -12.20 16.60
C HIS A 75 -14.05 -11.01 17.03
N GLY A 76 -13.70 -9.84 16.51
CA GLY A 76 -14.45 -8.62 16.77
C GLY A 76 -15.59 -8.42 15.77
N THR A 77 -16.11 -7.20 15.72
CA THR A 77 -17.21 -6.82 14.82
C THR A 77 -16.75 -6.56 13.38
N GLY A 78 -15.43 -6.45 13.15
CA GLY A 78 -14.89 -6.05 11.87
C GLY A 78 -14.95 -4.54 11.61
N GLU A 79 -15.30 -3.76 12.63
CA GLU A 79 -15.32 -2.30 12.51
C GLU A 79 -13.91 -1.76 12.28
N VAL A 80 -13.79 -0.82 11.33
CA VAL A 80 -12.53 -0.14 11.04
C VAL A 80 -12.65 1.32 11.46
N ILE A 81 -11.78 1.72 12.39
CA ILE A 81 -11.71 3.10 12.88
C ILE A 81 -10.40 3.69 12.38
N VAL A 82 -10.49 4.80 11.67
CA VAL A 82 -9.32 5.51 11.15
C VAL A 82 -9.10 6.77 11.96
N GLU A 83 -7.93 6.86 12.56
CA GLU A 83 -7.53 8.01 13.38
C GLU A 83 -6.20 8.58 12.88
N ASN A 84 -6.02 9.87 13.11
CA ASN A 84 -4.78 10.56 12.79
C ASN A 84 -4.53 11.64 13.82
N SER A 85 -3.29 11.87 14.20
CA SER A 85 -2.92 12.87 15.21
C SER A 85 -3.35 14.30 14.83
N LEU A 86 -3.43 14.60 13.52
CA LEU A 86 -3.96 15.89 13.06
C LEU A 86 -5.48 15.99 13.19
N GLY A 87 -6.19 14.86 13.03
CA GLY A 87 -7.63 14.77 13.25
C GLY A 87 -8.50 15.62 12.34
N THR A 88 -7.93 16.15 11.23
CA THR A 88 -8.71 16.95 10.29
C THR A 88 -9.54 16.07 9.36
N GLU A 89 -10.71 16.58 8.94
CA GLU A 89 -11.57 15.88 8.00
C GLU A 89 -10.82 15.54 6.70
N GLU A 90 -10.01 16.46 6.23
CA GLU A 90 -9.21 16.25 5.02
C GLU A 90 -8.31 15.03 5.14
N ILE A 91 -7.55 14.92 6.23
CA ILE A 91 -6.59 13.82 6.39
C ILE A 91 -7.31 12.48 6.63
N LEU A 92 -8.40 12.49 7.37
CA LEU A 92 -9.19 11.29 7.62
C LEU A 92 -9.85 10.78 6.33
N THR A 93 -10.41 11.67 5.53
CA THR A 93 -11.01 11.33 4.24
C THR A 93 -9.95 10.75 3.29
N ARG A 94 -8.78 11.37 3.24
CA ARG A 94 -7.66 10.88 2.43
C ARG A 94 -7.22 9.49 2.86
N SER A 95 -7.07 9.28 4.17
CA SER A 95 -6.66 7.99 4.73
C SER A 95 -7.67 6.90 4.42
N ARG A 96 -8.96 7.17 4.59
CA ARG A 96 -10.03 6.22 4.28
C ARG A 96 -10.04 5.85 2.80
N ARG A 97 -9.85 6.83 1.93
CA ARG A 97 -9.79 6.61 0.48
C ARG A 97 -8.61 5.72 0.11
N MET A 98 -7.44 5.96 0.68
CA MET A 98 -6.25 5.14 0.41
C MET A 98 -6.44 3.69 0.86
N LEU A 99 -7.18 3.47 1.93
CA LEU A 99 -7.49 2.14 2.44
C LEU A 99 -8.66 1.47 1.71
N GLY A 100 -9.24 2.13 0.71
CA GLY A 100 -10.39 1.59 -0.02
C GLY A 100 -11.68 1.64 0.78
N LEU A 101 -11.73 2.39 1.86
CA LEU A 101 -12.93 2.59 2.66
C LEU A 101 -13.72 3.76 2.08
N THR A 102 -14.95 3.49 1.68
CA THR A 102 -15.85 4.53 1.17
C THR A 102 -16.87 4.87 2.22
N ASP A 103 -17.22 6.13 2.26
CA ASP A 103 -18.26 6.62 3.17
C ASP A 103 -19.66 6.26 2.68
#